data_2ea5fe6220d3f110a5df2981a05ae242
#
_entry.id   2ea5fe6220d3f110a5df2981a05ae242
#
_cell.length_a   1.000
_cell.length_b   1.000
_cell.length_c   1.000
_cell.angle_alpha   90.00
_cell.angle_beta   90.00
_cell.angle_gamma   90.00
#
_symmetry.space_group_name_H-M   'P 1'
#
loop_
_entity.id
_entity.type
_entity.pdbx_description
1 polymer ?
#
loop_
_entity_poly.entity_id
_entity_poly.type
_entity_poly.pdbx_seq_one_letter_code
_entity_poly.pdbx_strand_id
1 'polypeptide(L)'
;MNYVEQLRRKIGHDPVILVGSVVLVVQHEHILLEQRNEAQACFGLPGGLMEWAESPEETARRELLEETGLEVERLTLLDVYSGPQYVTILANGDVFQSVTLAYIGEHPIGTLKQSDESIKLQFVSLDDLPDHLVGSHARMIEDYKKRR
;
A
#
# COMPACT_ATOMS: atom_id res chain seq x y z
N MET A 1 -10.05 9.77 15.05
CA MET A 1 -10.82 9.59 13.80
C MET A 1 -9.97 10.04 12.61
N ASN A 2 -9.77 9.17 11.64
CA ASN A 2 -8.97 9.51 10.48
C ASN A 2 -9.76 10.37 9.48
N TYR A 3 -9.07 10.86 8.46
CA TYR A 3 -9.69 11.75 7.46
C TYR A 3 -10.86 11.09 6.73
N VAL A 4 -10.73 9.81 6.34
CA VAL A 4 -11.78 9.11 5.60
C VAL A 4 -13.04 8.97 6.44
N GLU A 5 -12.91 8.64 7.72
CA GLU A 5 -14.05 8.54 8.63
C GLU A 5 -14.75 9.89 8.78
N GLN A 6 -13.98 10.97 8.91
CA GLN A 6 -14.53 12.32 8.99
C GLN A 6 -15.28 12.70 7.71
N LEU A 7 -14.69 12.37 6.56
CA LEU A 7 -15.31 12.64 5.28
C LEU A 7 -16.62 11.87 5.12
N ARG A 8 -16.62 10.57 5.47
CA ARG A 8 -17.81 9.72 5.34
C ARG A 8 -18.96 10.17 6.24
N ARG A 9 -18.68 10.75 7.38
CA ARG A 9 -19.72 11.35 8.22
C ARG A 9 -20.45 12.47 7.52
N LYS A 10 -19.78 13.20 6.64
CA LYS A 10 -20.36 14.34 5.93
C LYS A 10 -21.05 13.95 4.64
N ILE A 11 -20.49 12.99 3.90
CA ILE A 11 -20.97 12.65 2.56
C ILE A 11 -21.67 11.29 2.48
N GLY A 12 -21.68 10.51 3.56
CA GLY A 12 -22.27 9.19 3.55
C GLY A 12 -21.55 8.26 2.58
N HIS A 13 -22.33 7.58 1.72
CA HIS A 13 -21.81 6.60 0.77
C HIS A 13 -21.49 7.17 -0.62
N ASP A 14 -21.63 8.48 -0.78
CA ASP A 14 -21.41 9.09 -2.09
C ASP A 14 -20.00 8.77 -2.63
N PRO A 15 -19.87 8.60 -3.95
CA PRO A 15 -18.56 8.36 -4.57
C PRO A 15 -17.55 9.47 -4.27
N VAL A 16 -16.32 9.07 -4.01
CA VAL A 16 -15.24 9.99 -3.64
C VAL A 16 -13.91 9.47 -4.19
N ILE A 17 -12.99 10.40 -4.43
CA ILE A 17 -11.63 10.06 -4.83
C ILE A 17 -10.76 10.10 -3.59
N LEU A 18 -10.07 8.98 -3.31
CA LEU A 18 -9.17 8.87 -2.17
C LEU A 18 -7.75 8.65 -2.66
N VAL A 19 -6.83 9.36 -2.04
CA VAL A 19 -5.40 9.27 -2.40
C VAL A 19 -4.66 8.47 -1.34
N GLY A 20 -3.84 7.56 -1.81
CA GLY A 20 -3.00 6.74 -0.92
C GLY A 20 -1.62 6.54 -1.49
N SER A 21 -0.76 5.94 -0.69
CA SER A 21 0.60 5.60 -1.08
C SER A 21 0.91 4.17 -0.68
N VAL A 22 1.68 3.47 -1.51
CA VAL A 22 2.24 2.16 -1.16
C VAL A 22 3.74 2.21 -1.37
N VAL A 23 4.45 1.31 -0.69
CA VAL A 23 5.90 1.24 -0.78
C VAL A 23 6.34 -0.15 -1.21
N LEU A 24 7.12 -0.19 -2.29
CA LEU A 24 7.84 -1.39 -2.70
C LEU A 24 9.19 -1.35 -2.01
N VAL A 25 9.29 -2.00 -0.86
CA VAL A 25 10.56 -2.07 -0.12
C VAL A 25 11.40 -3.17 -0.72
N VAL A 26 12.50 -2.79 -1.35
CA VAL A 26 13.35 -3.73 -2.10
C VAL A 26 14.72 -3.85 -1.45
N GLN A 27 15.22 -5.08 -1.39
CA GLN A 27 16.52 -5.40 -0.82
C GLN A 27 17.00 -6.73 -1.39
N HIS A 28 18.18 -6.75 -2.00
CA HIS A 28 18.80 -7.98 -2.50
C HIS A 28 17.87 -8.85 -3.37
N GLU A 29 17.22 -8.25 -4.37
CA GLU A 29 16.26 -8.94 -5.25
C GLU A 29 15.05 -9.52 -4.52
N HIS A 30 14.77 -9.01 -3.31
CA HIS A 30 13.59 -9.36 -2.53
C HIS A 30 12.72 -8.14 -2.32
N ILE A 31 11.43 -8.37 -2.14
CA ILE A 31 10.44 -7.33 -1.88
C ILE A 31 9.64 -7.68 -0.62
N LEU A 32 9.37 -6.66 0.19
CA LEU A 32 8.58 -6.84 1.41
C LEU A 32 7.11 -6.97 1.06
N LEU A 33 6.52 -8.08 1.49
CA LEU A 33 5.08 -8.30 1.35
C LEU A 33 4.46 -8.53 2.72
N GLU A 34 3.21 -8.11 2.87
CA GLU A 34 2.42 -8.41 4.04
C GLU A 34 1.23 -9.28 3.67
N GLN A 35 0.98 -10.28 4.50
CA GLN A 35 -0.24 -11.08 4.41
C GLN A 35 -1.25 -10.48 5.36
N ARG A 36 -2.38 -10.06 4.84
CA ARG A 36 -3.43 -9.44 5.62
C ARG A 36 -4.20 -10.47 6.44
N ASN A 37 -4.65 -10.05 7.63
CA ASN A 37 -5.48 -10.89 8.49
C ASN A 37 -6.94 -10.86 8.01
N GLU A 38 -7.17 -11.47 6.85
CA GLU A 38 -8.47 -11.50 6.19
C GLU A 38 -8.90 -12.95 5.95
N ALA A 39 -10.19 -13.13 5.63
CA ALA A 39 -10.74 -14.45 5.31
C ALA A 39 -10.06 -15.08 4.09
N GLN A 40 -9.58 -14.25 3.16
CA GLN A 40 -8.77 -14.70 2.03
C GLN A 40 -7.34 -14.24 2.23
N ALA A 41 -6.45 -15.19 2.43
CA ALA A 41 -5.03 -14.89 2.60
C ALA A 41 -4.48 -14.26 1.31
N CYS A 42 -4.30 -12.94 1.33
CA CYS A 42 -3.84 -12.17 0.18
C CYS A 42 -2.59 -11.39 0.58
N PHE A 43 -1.60 -11.38 -0.29
CA PHE A 43 -0.36 -10.65 -0.07
C PHE A 43 -0.42 -9.29 -0.74
N GLY A 44 0.12 -8.28 -0.09
CA GLY A 44 0.15 -6.94 -0.62
C GLY A 44 1.36 -6.15 -0.16
N LEU A 45 1.43 -4.91 -0.66
CA LEU A 45 2.47 -3.96 -0.31
C LEU A 45 2.00 -3.13 0.90
N PRO A 46 2.92 -2.74 1.79
CA PRO A 46 2.54 -1.81 2.85
C PRO A 46 2.15 -0.46 2.28
N GLY A 47 1.15 0.17 2.89
CA GLY A 47 0.65 1.46 2.47
C GLY A 47 -0.68 1.80 3.08
N GLY A 48 -1.19 2.96 2.72
CA GLY A 48 -2.49 3.43 3.21
C GLY A 48 -2.87 4.78 2.66
N LEU A 49 -3.96 5.32 3.17
CA LEU A 49 -4.53 6.56 2.68
C LEU A 49 -3.94 7.79 3.37
N MET A 50 -3.90 8.89 2.62
CA MET A 50 -3.41 10.17 3.14
C MET A 50 -4.30 10.67 4.26
N GLU A 51 -3.67 11.24 5.27
CA GLU A 51 -4.34 12.04 6.26
C GLU A 51 -4.29 13.51 5.85
N TRP A 52 -5.13 14.32 6.48
CA TRP A 52 -5.16 15.76 6.19
C TRP A 52 -3.78 16.38 6.38
N ALA A 53 -3.37 17.19 5.39
CA ALA A 53 -2.10 17.93 5.38
C ALA A 53 -0.83 17.08 5.28
N GLU A 54 -0.96 15.79 4.94
CA GLU A 54 0.19 14.96 4.58
C GLU A 54 0.53 15.06 3.10
N SER A 55 1.81 14.99 2.78
CA SER A 55 2.22 14.72 1.41
C SER A 55 2.12 13.21 1.15
N PRO A 56 2.05 12.77 -0.12
CA PRO A 56 2.07 11.34 -0.43
C PRO A 56 3.31 10.61 0.11
N GLU A 57 4.46 11.28 0.09
CA GLU A 57 5.70 10.72 0.62
C GLU A 57 5.64 10.55 2.14
N GLU A 58 5.08 11.53 2.83
CA GLU A 58 4.85 11.43 4.28
C GLU A 58 3.90 10.30 4.63
N THR A 59 2.83 10.12 3.83
CA THR A 59 1.90 9.00 3.99
C THR A 59 2.64 7.67 3.83
N ALA A 60 3.46 7.56 2.78
CA ALA A 60 4.22 6.35 2.52
C ALA A 60 5.11 5.98 3.70
N ARG A 61 5.85 6.95 4.22
CA ARG A 61 6.76 6.71 5.35
C ARG A 61 6.01 6.39 6.64
N ARG A 62 4.93 7.08 6.91
CA ARG A 62 4.11 6.84 8.11
C ARG A 62 3.50 5.45 8.09
N GLU A 63 2.86 5.08 6.99
CA GLU A 63 2.21 3.77 6.86
C GLU A 63 3.24 2.64 6.93
N LEU A 64 4.38 2.81 6.28
CA LEU A 64 5.45 1.81 6.34
C LEU A 64 5.90 1.56 7.79
N LEU A 65 6.15 2.63 8.53
CA LEU A 65 6.59 2.52 9.91
C LEU A 65 5.51 1.88 10.79
N GLU A 66 4.26 2.32 10.65
CA GLU A 66 3.14 1.79 11.43
C GLU A 66 2.91 0.30 11.18
N GLU A 67 2.95 -0.10 9.91
CA GLU A 67 2.62 -1.47 9.53
C GLU A 67 3.78 -2.45 9.69
N THR A 68 5.01 -2.00 9.50
CA THR A 68 6.15 -2.91 9.40
C THR A 68 7.27 -2.65 10.41
N GLY A 69 7.32 -1.47 10.99
CA GLY A 69 8.42 -1.06 11.86
C GLY A 69 9.65 -0.59 11.09
N LEU A 70 9.59 -0.55 9.77
CA LEU A 70 10.73 -0.14 8.95
C LEU A 70 10.64 1.30 8.48
N GLU A 71 11.81 1.87 8.28
CA GLU A 71 12.02 3.11 7.54
C GLU A 71 12.91 2.80 6.35
N VAL A 72 12.91 3.67 5.36
CA VAL A 72 13.79 3.54 4.19
C VAL A 72 14.56 4.83 3.98
N GLU A 73 15.79 4.72 3.54
CA GLU A 73 16.62 5.92 3.28
C GLU A 73 16.12 6.69 2.07
N ARG A 74 15.68 5.99 1.03
CA ARG A 74 15.27 6.61 -0.22
C ARG A 74 13.89 6.15 -0.64
N LEU A 75 13.06 7.12 -1.00
CA LEU A 75 11.79 6.86 -1.69
C LEU A 75 11.87 7.50 -3.07
N THR A 76 11.56 6.71 -4.09
CA THR A 76 11.50 7.17 -5.47
C THR A 76 10.14 6.82 -6.04
N LEU A 77 9.46 7.78 -6.63
CA LEU A 77 8.15 7.50 -7.23
C LEU A 77 8.32 6.55 -8.42
N LEU A 78 7.60 5.44 -8.37
CA LEU A 78 7.52 4.50 -9.48
C LEU A 78 6.50 4.99 -10.51
N ASP A 79 5.26 5.15 -10.07
CA ASP A 79 4.17 5.62 -10.92
C ASP A 79 2.95 5.93 -10.06
N VAL A 80 1.93 6.49 -10.71
CA VAL A 80 0.63 6.77 -10.12
C VAL A 80 -0.40 5.85 -10.78
N TYR A 81 -1.21 5.20 -9.97
CA TYR A 81 -2.19 4.21 -10.42
C TYR A 81 -3.60 4.69 -10.10
N SER A 82 -4.39 4.92 -11.13
CA SER A 82 -5.77 5.33 -11.00
C SER A 82 -6.54 5.04 -12.29
N GLY A 83 -7.82 5.31 -12.28
CA GLY A 83 -8.69 5.13 -13.43
C GLY A 83 -9.94 4.34 -13.08
N PRO A 84 -10.78 4.04 -14.09
CA PRO A 84 -12.05 3.32 -13.85
C PRO A 84 -11.88 1.95 -13.19
N GLN A 85 -10.78 1.26 -13.47
CA GLN A 85 -10.49 -0.05 -12.88
C GLN A 85 -10.14 0.02 -11.40
N TYR A 86 -9.93 1.23 -10.87
CA TYR A 86 -9.63 1.45 -9.45
C TYR A 86 -10.82 1.95 -8.66
N VAL A 87 -12.02 1.80 -9.20
CA VAL A 87 -13.26 2.07 -8.46
C VAL A 87 -13.60 0.83 -7.64
N THR A 88 -13.85 1.06 -6.36
CA THR A 88 -14.21 0.00 -5.39
C THR A 88 -15.54 0.32 -4.77
N ILE A 89 -16.38 -0.71 -4.64
CA ILE A 89 -17.64 -0.64 -3.93
C ILE A 89 -17.53 -1.57 -2.74
N LEU A 90 -17.56 -1.01 -1.53
CA LEU A 90 -17.46 -1.79 -0.30
C LEU A 90 -18.81 -2.40 0.08
N ALA A 91 -18.77 -3.42 0.91
CA ALA A 91 -19.98 -4.11 1.36
C ALA A 91 -20.95 -3.18 2.10
N ASN A 92 -20.43 -2.15 2.77
CA ASN A 92 -21.27 -1.16 3.48
C ASN A 92 -21.89 -0.11 2.57
N GLY A 93 -21.64 -0.16 1.26
CA GLY A 93 -22.16 0.79 0.29
C GLY A 93 -21.23 1.96 -0.06
N ASP A 94 -20.10 2.10 0.63
CA ASP A 94 -19.12 3.13 0.28
C ASP A 94 -18.56 2.88 -1.11
N VAL A 95 -18.46 3.94 -1.90
CA VAL A 95 -17.89 3.89 -3.26
C VAL A 95 -16.72 4.86 -3.32
N PHE A 96 -15.59 4.40 -3.83
CA PHE A 96 -14.45 5.29 -4.02
C PHE A 96 -13.60 4.86 -5.21
N GLN A 97 -12.92 5.84 -5.78
CA GLN A 97 -11.87 5.62 -6.77
C GLN A 97 -10.54 5.93 -6.10
N SER A 98 -9.62 4.97 -6.12
CA SER A 98 -8.30 5.21 -5.53
C SER A 98 -7.35 5.85 -6.53
N VAL A 99 -6.55 6.77 -6.01
CA VAL A 99 -5.36 7.32 -6.67
C VAL A 99 -4.19 6.88 -5.79
N THR A 100 -3.39 5.94 -6.28
CA THR A 100 -2.31 5.37 -5.49
C THR A 100 -0.96 5.74 -6.08
N LEU A 101 -0.13 6.38 -5.26
CA LEU A 101 1.25 6.66 -5.60
C LEU A 101 2.10 5.50 -5.10
N ALA A 102 2.78 4.82 -6.01
CA ALA A 102 3.65 3.70 -5.65
C ALA A 102 5.09 4.20 -5.60
N TYR A 103 5.73 4.00 -4.45
CA TYR A 103 7.12 4.40 -4.23
C TYR A 103 8.02 3.17 -4.13
N ILE A 104 9.22 3.29 -4.68
CA ILE A 104 10.28 2.31 -4.45
C ILE A 104 11.05 2.77 -3.22
N GLY A 105 11.09 1.91 -2.20
CA GLY A 105 11.81 2.18 -0.96
C GLY A 105 13.10 1.37 -0.91
N GLU A 106 14.23 2.04 -0.78
CA GLU A 106 15.54 1.41 -0.77
C GLU A 106 16.25 1.62 0.56
N HIS A 107 17.14 0.68 0.88
CA HIS A 107 17.94 0.69 2.11
C HIS A 107 17.05 0.72 3.36
N PRO A 108 16.30 -0.36 3.60
CA PRO A 108 15.44 -0.42 4.78
C PRO A 108 16.25 -0.44 6.07
N ILE A 109 15.74 0.26 7.07
CA ILE A 109 16.33 0.43 8.39
C ILE A 109 15.29 0.04 9.42
N GLY A 110 15.72 -0.66 10.46
CA GLY A 110 14.83 -1.07 11.54
C GLY A 110 14.61 -2.56 11.57
N THR A 111 13.66 -2.98 12.39
CA THR A 111 13.33 -4.39 12.59
C THR A 111 11.87 -4.62 12.22
N LEU A 112 11.61 -5.66 11.44
CA LEU A 112 10.25 -6.03 11.09
C LEU A 112 9.42 -6.28 12.33
N LYS A 113 8.28 -5.63 12.39
CA LYS A 113 7.37 -5.67 13.52
C LYS A 113 5.97 -5.87 12.97
N GLN A 114 5.39 -7.02 13.26
CA GLN A 114 4.04 -7.32 12.80
C GLN A 114 3.01 -6.44 13.52
N SER A 115 2.10 -5.85 12.74
CA SER A 115 0.98 -5.09 13.29
C SER A 115 -0.23 -6.01 13.50
N ASP A 116 -1.26 -5.49 14.19
CA ASP A 116 -2.51 -6.24 14.40
C ASP A 116 -3.25 -6.50 13.09
N GLU A 117 -2.95 -5.75 12.04
CA GLU A 117 -3.64 -5.85 10.75
C GLU A 117 -3.07 -6.90 9.83
N SER A 118 -1.85 -7.39 10.10
CA SER A 118 -1.20 -8.36 9.23
C SER A 118 -0.92 -9.67 9.96
N ILE A 119 -1.04 -10.77 9.22
CA ILE A 119 -0.70 -12.10 9.72
C ILE A 119 0.81 -12.30 9.62
N LYS A 120 1.43 -11.80 8.56
CA LYS A 120 2.82 -12.11 8.25
C LYS A 120 3.47 -11.01 7.44
N LEU A 121 4.70 -10.67 7.80
CA LEU A 121 5.55 -9.75 7.05
C LEU A 121 6.80 -10.52 6.66
N GLN A 122 7.16 -10.50 5.37
CA GLN A 122 8.37 -11.18 4.92
C GLN A 122 8.90 -10.58 3.63
N PHE A 123 10.22 -10.64 3.48
CA PHE A 123 10.85 -10.37 2.20
C PHE A 123 10.78 -11.62 1.34
N VAL A 124 10.27 -11.48 0.13
CA VAL A 124 10.03 -12.57 -0.82
C VAL A 124 10.85 -12.31 -2.06
N SER A 125 11.46 -13.35 -2.63
CA SER A 125 12.20 -13.20 -3.88
C SER A 125 11.28 -12.69 -4.99
N LEU A 126 11.77 -11.71 -5.74
CA LEU A 126 11.06 -11.19 -6.92
C LEU A 126 10.84 -12.26 -7.99
N ASP A 127 11.63 -13.32 -7.96
CA ASP A 127 11.51 -14.44 -8.90
C ASP A 127 10.57 -15.55 -8.41
N ASP A 128 10.07 -15.43 -7.19
CA ASP A 128 9.22 -16.47 -6.58
C ASP A 128 8.09 -15.81 -5.79
N LEU A 129 7.30 -14.99 -6.46
CA LEU A 129 6.19 -14.28 -5.83
C LEU A 129 5.01 -15.21 -5.57
N PRO A 130 4.25 -14.96 -4.47
CA PRO A 130 3.05 -15.75 -4.20
C PRO A 130 1.96 -15.51 -5.25
N ASP A 131 1.10 -16.51 -5.45
CA ASP A 131 0.04 -16.45 -6.45
C ASP A 131 -1.07 -15.46 -6.09
N HIS A 132 -1.30 -15.25 -4.80
CA HIS A 132 -2.41 -14.42 -4.33
C HIS A 132 -1.94 -13.02 -3.92
N LEU A 133 -1.59 -12.22 -4.92
CA LEU A 133 -1.26 -10.81 -4.71
C LEU A 133 -2.51 -9.95 -4.94
N VAL A 134 -2.61 -8.84 -4.21
CA VAL A 134 -3.59 -7.80 -4.53
C VAL A 134 -3.37 -7.39 -5.99
N GLY A 135 -4.42 -7.36 -6.80
CA GLY A 135 -4.28 -7.18 -8.25
C GLY A 135 -3.54 -5.93 -8.67
N SER A 136 -3.86 -4.79 -8.05
CA SER A 136 -3.16 -3.53 -8.33
C SER A 136 -1.69 -3.59 -7.90
N HIS A 137 -1.41 -4.27 -6.79
CA HIS A 137 -0.04 -4.41 -6.28
C HIS A 137 0.79 -5.32 -7.19
N ALA A 138 0.17 -6.36 -7.75
CA ALA A 138 0.85 -7.22 -8.73
C ALA A 138 1.33 -6.40 -9.94
N ARG A 139 0.48 -5.49 -10.43
CA ARG A 139 0.82 -4.61 -11.53
C ARG A 139 2.00 -3.70 -11.18
N MET A 140 2.00 -3.14 -9.98
CA MET A 140 3.08 -2.28 -9.51
C MET A 140 4.41 -3.02 -9.44
N ILE A 141 4.40 -4.26 -8.95
CA ILE A 141 5.60 -5.09 -8.89
C ILE A 141 6.12 -5.41 -10.28
N GLU A 142 5.23 -5.73 -11.22
CA GLU A 142 5.61 -5.96 -12.62
C GLU A 142 6.26 -4.72 -13.24
N ASP A 143 5.68 -3.55 -13.01
CA ASP A 143 6.22 -2.30 -13.53
C ASP A 143 7.61 -2.01 -12.94
N TYR A 144 7.79 -2.31 -11.65
CA TYR A 144 9.10 -2.18 -11.02
C TYR A 144 10.14 -3.11 -11.66
N LYS A 145 9.76 -4.37 -11.91
CA LYS A 145 10.66 -5.35 -12.52
C LYS A 145 11.12 -4.93 -13.91
N LYS A 146 10.25 -4.30 -14.67
CA LYS A 146 10.58 -3.79 -16.01
C LYS A 146 11.52 -2.59 -15.95
N ARG A 147 11.45 -1.83 -14.87
CA ARG A 147 12.21 -0.59 -14.73
C ARG A 147 13.64 -0.81 -14.22
N ARG A 148 13.88 -1.88 -13.49
CA ARG A 148 15.19 -2.17 -12.91
C ARG A 148 16.21 -2.73 -13.93
#